data_27f53ac69773ddfdd7af589a121007fd
#
_entry.id   27f53ac69773ddfdd7af589a121007fd
#
_cell.length_a   1.000
_cell.length_b   1.000
_cell.length_c   1.000
_cell.angle_alpha   90.00
_cell.angle_beta   90.00
_cell.angle_gamma   90.00
#
_symmetry.space_group_name_H-M   'P 1'
#
loop_
_entity.id
_entity.type
_entity.pdbx_description
1 polymer ?
#
loop_
_entity_poly.entity_id
_entity_poly.type
_entity_poly.pdbx_seq_one_letter_code
_entity_poly.pdbx_strand_id
1 'polypeptide(L)'
;MDQQLKQVKSNDVELFVKKQQLHWLLQITKAINYNMPATQLFEIYEIVMREQLKVQNLALFIHESQWKKMLAYGAHENFLMNNQEILETRFSELNQLQFNNVQLPDWVQGFESIIPVYHNEKALAYAFIGDLQHDGISNMKEVLPFIHTITNIIVVAIENKRLTKDTILQAQMQREMELAARMQTMLFPAHLPADKRVDLAATYLPHQQIGGDYYDYIQLNDDELMICLADVSGKGISAAILMSNFQANLNAKAHHFTTLKELVVDLNASVNKSAKGEKFITAFIGVINTKTHQLRYINAGQNPPFIFSNGKFQLLEKGSTGLGMFEDLPFVNEGVAEMKPNDILFCYTDGIVEQENELGDTFSLEILMEMIHKNEDVFTMKDLHFRVLDTFNEFRKDTEAIDDVTLLSCRILPSL
;
A
#
# COMPACT_ATOMS: atom_id res chain seq x y z
N MET A 1 -12.80 -47.85 57.97
CA MET A 1 -14.06 -47.53 57.25
C MET A 1 -14.22 -46.03 56.97
N ASP A 2 -13.97 -45.14 57.95
CA ASP A 2 -14.07 -43.67 57.75
C ASP A 2 -13.11 -43.04 56.75
N GLN A 3 -11.87 -43.53 56.66
CA GLN A 3 -10.89 -43.01 55.70
C GLN A 3 -11.22 -43.38 54.26
N GLN A 4 -11.75 -44.59 54.03
CA GLN A 4 -12.17 -45.03 52.69
C GLN A 4 -13.46 -44.28 52.20
N LEU A 5 -14.39 -44.01 53.09
CA LEU A 5 -15.59 -43.21 52.79
C LEU A 5 -15.26 -41.75 52.51
N LYS A 6 -14.26 -41.13 53.19
CA LYS A 6 -13.77 -39.79 52.89
C LYS A 6 -13.05 -39.73 51.53
N GLN A 7 -12.31 -40.78 51.19
CA GLN A 7 -11.57 -40.85 49.94
C GLN A 7 -12.51 -41.05 48.73
N VAL A 8 -13.58 -41.86 48.86
CA VAL A 8 -14.61 -42.04 47.82
C VAL A 8 -15.39 -40.75 47.61
N LYS A 9 -15.82 -40.05 48.67
CA LYS A 9 -16.48 -38.75 48.56
C LYS A 9 -15.57 -37.68 47.91
N SER A 10 -14.28 -37.66 48.19
CA SER A 10 -13.31 -36.74 47.59
C SER A 10 -13.17 -37.00 46.06
N ASN A 11 -13.07 -38.28 45.65
CA ASN A 11 -12.96 -38.66 44.24
C ASN A 11 -14.23 -38.34 43.44
N ASP A 12 -15.44 -38.49 44.03
CA ASP A 12 -16.71 -38.15 43.38
C ASP A 12 -16.84 -36.64 43.14
N VAL A 13 -16.40 -35.82 44.12
CA VAL A 13 -16.38 -34.36 43.99
C VAL A 13 -15.38 -33.92 42.92
N GLU A 14 -14.17 -34.47 42.89
CA GLU A 14 -13.17 -34.18 41.84
C GLU A 14 -13.68 -34.54 40.45
N LEU A 15 -14.31 -35.71 40.33
CA LEU A 15 -14.88 -36.15 39.06
C LEU A 15 -16.03 -35.21 38.60
N PHE A 16 -16.85 -34.72 39.52
CA PHE A 16 -17.90 -33.75 39.21
C PHE A 16 -17.33 -32.44 38.72
N VAL A 17 -16.32 -31.87 39.38
CA VAL A 17 -15.63 -30.63 38.98
C VAL A 17 -15.02 -30.77 37.57
N LYS A 18 -14.32 -31.87 37.29
CA LYS A 18 -13.74 -32.13 35.96
C LYS A 18 -14.81 -32.25 34.85
N LYS A 19 -15.95 -32.87 35.16
CA LYS A 19 -17.09 -32.93 34.21
C LYS A 19 -17.66 -31.53 33.91
N GLN A 20 -17.77 -30.66 34.90
CA GLN A 20 -18.20 -29.27 34.73
C GLN A 20 -17.21 -28.47 33.91
N GLN A 21 -15.93 -28.59 34.19
CA GLN A 21 -14.86 -27.94 33.41
C GLN A 21 -14.90 -28.38 31.95
N LEU A 22 -15.04 -29.67 31.66
CA LEU A 22 -15.18 -30.20 30.28
C LEU A 22 -16.43 -29.68 29.59
N HIS A 23 -17.55 -29.60 30.29
CA HIS A 23 -18.79 -29.03 29.76
C HIS A 23 -18.59 -27.59 29.31
N TRP A 24 -17.95 -26.72 30.11
CA TRP A 24 -17.69 -25.34 29.76
C TRP A 24 -16.71 -25.20 28.61
N LEU A 25 -15.65 -26.01 28.56
CA LEU A 25 -14.76 -26.04 27.39
C LEU A 25 -15.52 -26.37 26.10
N LEU A 26 -16.44 -27.33 26.18
CA LEU A 26 -17.28 -27.70 25.04
C LEU A 26 -18.21 -26.56 24.62
N GLN A 27 -18.82 -25.82 25.54
CA GLN A 27 -19.67 -24.67 25.24
C GLN A 27 -18.88 -23.53 24.61
N ILE A 28 -17.72 -23.20 25.16
CA ILE A 28 -16.80 -22.17 24.59
C ILE A 28 -16.37 -22.57 23.17
N THR A 29 -15.95 -23.83 22.99
CA THR A 29 -15.54 -24.34 21.67
C THR A 29 -16.69 -24.29 20.65
N LYS A 30 -17.92 -24.65 21.07
CA LYS A 30 -19.10 -24.49 20.21
C LYS A 30 -19.35 -23.02 19.84
N ALA A 31 -19.28 -22.10 20.79
CA ALA A 31 -19.46 -20.68 20.54
C ALA A 31 -18.44 -20.15 19.51
N ILE A 32 -17.18 -20.58 19.61
CA ILE A 32 -16.12 -20.25 18.65
C ILE A 32 -16.44 -20.85 17.28
N ASN A 33 -16.83 -22.13 17.20
CA ASN A 33 -17.14 -22.80 15.94
C ASN A 33 -18.40 -22.24 15.26
N TYR A 34 -19.38 -21.74 16.02
CA TYR A 34 -20.52 -21.00 15.50
C TYR A 34 -20.19 -19.55 15.13
N ASN A 35 -18.93 -19.20 15.16
CA ASN A 35 -18.44 -17.86 14.79
C ASN A 35 -19.11 -16.72 15.58
N MET A 36 -19.43 -16.91 16.85
CA MET A 36 -20.04 -15.87 17.68
C MET A 36 -19.21 -14.60 17.74
N PRO A 37 -19.80 -13.40 17.80
CA PRO A 37 -19.08 -12.14 17.95
C PRO A 37 -18.13 -12.14 19.17
N ALA A 38 -17.05 -11.34 19.09
CA ALA A 38 -16.09 -11.24 20.19
C ALA A 38 -16.75 -10.78 21.51
N THR A 39 -17.73 -9.88 21.43
CA THR A 39 -18.53 -9.43 22.60
C THR A 39 -19.22 -10.58 23.30
N GLN A 40 -19.83 -11.49 22.58
CA GLN A 40 -20.49 -12.68 23.16
C GLN A 40 -19.48 -13.68 23.73
N LEU A 41 -18.29 -13.80 23.13
CA LEU A 41 -17.22 -14.63 23.69
C LEU A 41 -16.72 -14.06 25.02
N PHE A 42 -16.62 -12.73 25.15
CA PHE A 42 -16.29 -12.09 26.42
C PHE A 42 -17.39 -12.26 27.47
N GLU A 43 -18.67 -12.17 27.09
CA GLU A 43 -19.80 -12.45 27.98
C GLU A 43 -19.77 -13.89 28.50
N ILE A 44 -19.54 -14.87 27.63
CA ILE A 44 -19.37 -16.27 28.06
C ILE A 44 -18.18 -16.42 29.00
N TYR A 45 -17.07 -15.77 28.70
CA TYR A 45 -15.88 -15.77 29.56
C TYR A 45 -16.19 -15.19 30.93
N GLU A 46 -16.86 -14.04 31.00
CA GLU A 46 -17.26 -13.42 32.25
C GLU A 46 -18.18 -14.32 33.07
N ILE A 47 -19.19 -14.92 32.43
CA ILE A 47 -20.11 -15.86 33.10
C ILE A 47 -19.36 -17.05 33.70
N VAL A 48 -18.44 -17.64 32.93
CA VAL A 48 -17.65 -18.78 33.43
C VAL A 48 -16.76 -18.36 34.60
N MET A 49 -16.09 -17.23 34.47
CA MET A 49 -15.18 -16.74 35.54
C MET A 49 -15.95 -16.38 36.81
N ARG A 50 -17.04 -15.60 36.69
CA ARG A 50 -17.81 -15.05 37.79
C ARG A 50 -18.72 -16.10 38.44
N GLU A 51 -19.53 -16.80 37.63
CA GLU A 51 -20.58 -17.66 38.10
C GLU A 51 -20.11 -19.07 38.46
N GLN A 52 -19.21 -19.62 37.64
CA GLN A 52 -18.79 -21.02 37.77
C GLN A 52 -17.50 -21.17 38.58
N LEU A 53 -16.53 -20.29 38.33
CA LEU A 53 -15.23 -20.36 39.02
C LEU A 53 -15.16 -19.45 40.22
N LYS A 54 -16.22 -18.66 40.49
CA LYS A 54 -16.32 -17.76 41.66
C LYS A 54 -15.15 -16.78 41.77
N VAL A 55 -14.58 -16.37 40.64
CA VAL A 55 -13.58 -15.31 40.60
C VAL A 55 -14.29 -13.98 40.88
N GLN A 56 -13.89 -13.30 41.97
CA GLN A 56 -14.54 -12.05 42.40
C GLN A 56 -13.93 -10.82 41.75
N ASN A 57 -12.63 -10.85 41.44
CA ASN A 57 -11.91 -9.77 40.81
C ASN A 57 -11.25 -10.27 39.52
N LEU A 58 -11.56 -9.64 38.42
CA LEU A 58 -10.99 -9.95 37.10
C LEU A 58 -10.69 -8.66 36.34
N ALA A 59 -9.55 -8.59 35.66
CA ALA A 59 -9.25 -7.61 34.65
C ALA A 59 -8.53 -8.29 33.49
N LEU A 60 -9.08 -8.17 32.27
CA LEU A 60 -8.51 -8.72 31.03
C LEU A 60 -8.09 -7.58 30.11
N PHE A 61 -6.81 -7.57 29.77
CA PHE A 61 -6.22 -6.65 28.80
C PHE A 61 -5.75 -7.43 27.58
N ILE A 62 -6.02 -6.90 26.40
CA ILE A 62 -5.57 -7.46 25.12
C ILE A 62 -4.73 -6.40 24.39
N HIS A 63 -3.64 -6.83 23.79
CA HIS A 63 -2.79 -6.02 22.91
C HIS A 63 -3.29 -6.10 21.46
N GLU A 64 -3.83 -5.00 20.96
CA GLU A 64 -4.13 -4.82 19.52
C GLU A 64 -3.00 -3.99 18.88
N SER A 65 -3.25 -2.74 18.51
CA SER A 65 -2.21 -1.73 18.23
C SER A 65 -1.68 -1.10 19.53
N GLN A 66 -2.48 -1.17 20.59
CA GLN A 66 -2.23 -0.67 21.93
C GLN A 66 -2.92 -1.60 22.93
N TRP A 67 -2.49 -1.56 24.20
CA TRP A 67 -3.16 -2.30 25.26
C TRP A 67 -4.55 -1.74 25.54
N LYS A 68 -5.56 -2.62 25.51
CA LYS A 68 -6.95 -2.26 25.80
C LYS A 68 -7.52 -3.13 26.89
N LYS A 69 -8.20 -2.52 27.86
CA LYS A 69 -9.01 -3.21 28.85
C LYS A 69 -10.30 -3.69 28.19
N MET A 70 -10.45 -5.01 28.06
CA MET A 70 -11.59 -5.64 27.40
C MET A 70 -12.69 -6.02 28.37
N LEU A 71 -12.32 -6.42 29.56
CA LEU A 71 -13.24 -6.85 30.62
C LEU A 71 -12.62 -6.51 31.99
N ALA A 72 -13.42 -5.99 32.90
CA ALA A 72 -13.05 -5.86 34.29
C ALA A 72 -14.30 -5.88 35.18
N TYR A 73 -14.20 -6.52 36.34
CA TYR A 73 -15.22 -6.48 37.37
C TYR A 73 -14.61 -6.75 38.75
N GLY A 74 -15.35 -6.39 39.82
CA GLY A 74 -14.96 -6.55 41.21
C GLY A 74 -14.37 -5.28 41.85
N ALA A 75 -13.79 -5.40 43.05
CA ALA A 75 -13.29 -4.27 43.83
C ALA A 75 -12.18 -3.48 43.12
N HIS A 76 -11.50 -4.10 42.15
CA HIS A 76 -10.39 -3.53 41.38
C HIS A 76 -10.79 -3.16 39.95
N GLU A 77 -12.09 -2.86 39.69
CA GLU A 77 -12.58 -2.53 38.37
C GLU A 77 -11.84 -1.34 37.74
N ASN A 78 -11.40 -0.38 38.56
CA ASN A 78 -10.62 0.79 38.11
C ASN A 78 -9.11 0.52 38.07
N PHE A 79 -8.70 -0.73 38.24
CA PHE A 79 -7.31 -1.14 38.13
C PHE A 79 -6.73 -0.76 36.75
N LEU A 80 -5.57 -0.11 36.83
CA LEU A 80 -4.91 0.44 35.63
C LEU A 80 -5.87 1.30 34.79
N MET A 81 -6.08 2.55 35.19
CA MET A 81 -6.80 3.52 34.33
C MET A 81 -6.25 3.50 32.91
N ASN A 82 -7.11 3.82 31.93
CA ASN A 82 -6.78 3.84 30.50
C ASN A 82 -5.72 4.90 30.12
N ASN A 83 -4.59 4.91 30.81
CA ASN A 83 -3.42 5.69 30.43
C ASN A 83 -2.46 4.73 29.71
N GLN A 84 -2.36 4.91 28.39
CA GLN A 84 -1.59 4.02 27.52
C GLN A 84 -0.11 3.94 27.92
N GLU A 85 0.49 5.06 28.29
CA GLU A 85 1.90 5.10 28.71
C GLU A 85 2.18 4.25 29.95
N ILE A 86 1.25 4.26 30.93
CA ILE A 86 1.31 3.42 32.12
C ILE A 86 1.15 1.95 31.75
N LEU A 87 0.19 1.62 30.86
CA LEU A 87 -0.05 0.24 30.40
C LEU A 87 1.18 -0.34 29.70
N GLU A 88 1.76 0.40 28.75
CA GLU A 88 2.95 -0.05 28.01
C GLU A 88 4.14 -0.32 28.96
N THR A 89 4.40 0.61 29.89
CA THR A 89 5.48 0.47 30.86
C THR A 89 5.27 -0.74 31.77
N ARG A 90 4.08 -0.88 32.34
CA ARG A 90 3.75 -1.97 33.29
C ARG A 90 3.74 -3.34 32.63
N PHE A 91 3.20 -3.43 31.43
CA PHE A 91 3.15 -4.70 30.70
C PHE A 91 4.50 -5.09 30.11
N SER A 92 5.37 -4.14 29.80
CA SER A 92 6.77 -4.39 29.48
C SER A 92 7.53 -5.03 30.65
N GLU A 93 7.26 -4.59 31.88
CA GLU A 93 7.80 -5.25 33.12
C GLU A 93 7.34 -6.70 33.24
N LEU A 94 6.04 -6.97 32.95
CA LEU A 94 5.49 -8.33 33.01
C LEU A 94 6.10 -9.27 31.94
N ASN A 95 6.41 -8.78 30.76
CA ASN A 95 7.06 -9.57 29.72
C ASN A 95 8.45 -10.10 30.14
N GLN A 96 9.12 -9.44 31.08
CA GLN A 96 10.43 -9.83 31.57
C GLN A 96 10.34 -10.83 32.73
N LEU A 97 9.15 -11.04 33.28
CA LEU A 97 8.94 -11.97 34.43
C LEU A 97 8.77 -13.40 33.90
N GLN A 98 9.53 -14.33 34.47
CA GLN A 98 9.26 -15.76 34.34
C GLN A 98 8.21 -16.16 35.39
N PHE A 99 6.98 -16.46 34.98
CA PHE A 99 5.81 -16.69 35.84
C PHE A 99 5.88 -17.97 36.71
N ASN A 100 7.02 -18.65 36.79
CA ASN A 100 7.23 -19.78 37.64
C ASN A 100 7.86 -19.32 39.00
N ASN A 101 7.04 -19.12 40.01
CA ASN A 101 7.43 -18.75 41.39
C ASN A 101 7.88 -17.30 41.65
N VAL A 102 7.28 -16.31 41.03
CA VAL A 102 7.64 -14.89 41.20
C VAL A 102 6.65 -14.17 42.14
N GLN A 103 7.16 -13.33 43.04
CA GLN A 103 6.37 -12.30 43.71
C GLN A 103 5.79 -11.32 42.68
N LEU A 104 4.46 -11.12 42.70
CA LEU A 104 3.82 -10.17 41.85
C LEU A 104 4.29 -8.73 42.12
N PRO A 105 4.45 -7.87 41.11
CA PRO A 105 4.82 -6.47 41.33
C PRO A 105 3.84 -5.75 42.27
N ASP A 106 4.31 -4.78 43.05
CA ASP A 106 3.50 -4.04 44.01
C ASP A 106 2.26 -3.36 43.39
N TRP A 107 2.34 -2.96 42.12
CA TRP A 107 1.23 -2.33 41.42
C TRP A 107 0.09 -3.31 41.07
N VAL A 108 0.28 -4.61 41.24
CA VAL A 108 -0.74 -5.68 41.03
C VAL A 108 -1.48 -6.01 42.33
N GLN A 109 -1.37 -5.18 43.36
CA GLN A 109 -2.05 -5.42 44.64
C GLN A 109 -3.56 -5.64 44.45
N GLY A 110 -4.09 -6.67 45.14
CA GLY A 110 -5.50 -7.06 45.05
C GLY A 110 -5.80 -8.15 44.02
N PHE A 111 -4.78 -8.59 43.26
CA PHE A 111 -4.85 -9.78 42.45
C PHE A 111 -3.88 -10.84 42.96
N GLU A 112 -4.28 -12.10 42.85
CA GLU A 112 -3.52 -13.25 43.35
C GLU A 112 -2.73 -13.93 42.23
N SER A 113 -3.13 -13.75 40.98
CA SER A 113 -2.50 -14.38 39.83
C SER A 113 -2.61 -13.53 38.59
N ILE A 114 -1.59 -13.63 37.70
CA ILE A 114 -1.60 -13.08 36.36
C ILE A 114 -1.48 -14.24 35.37
N ILE A 115 -2.34 -14.29 34.41
CA ILE A 115 -2.32 -15.26 33.30
C ILE A 115 -1.91 -14.54 32.03
N PRO A 116 -0.67 -14.72 31.56
CA PRO A 116 -0.26 -14.22 30.26
C PRO A 116 -0.73 -15.16 29.17
N VAL A 117 -1.14 -14.58 28.05
CA VAL A 117 -1.42 -15.30 26.79
C VAL A 117 -0.43 -14.84 25.75
N TYR A 118 0.34 -15.76 25.19
CA TYR A 118 1.36 -15.47 24.21
C TYR A 118 0.99 -16.05 22.82
N HIS A 119 1.43 -15.34 21.79
CA HIS A 119 1.53 -15.86 20.43
C HIS A 119 3.00 -15.71 19.99
N ASN A 120 3.67 -16.84 19.75
CA ASN A 120 5.11 -16.91 19.64
C ASN A 120 5.76 -16.27 20.89
N GLU A 121 6.58 -15.24 20.75
CA GLU A 121 7.25 -14.55 21.86
C GLU A 121 6.55 -13.25 22.32
N LYS A 122 5.42 -12.89 21.67
CA LYS A 122 4.68 -11.65 22.00
C LYS A 122 3.48 -11.95 22.89
N ALA A 123 3.33 -11.17 23.97
CA ALA A 123 2.14 -11.21 24.77
C ALA A 123 0.94 -10.65 24.02
N LEU A 124 -0.13 -11.45 23.88
CA LEU A 124 -1.40 -11.04 23.32
C LEU A 124 -2.34 -10.47 24.39
N ALA A 125 -2.28 -11.02 25.60
CA ALA A 125 -3.17 -10.60 26.67
C ALA A 125 -2.57 -10.89 28.04
N TYR A 126 -3.08 -10.16 29.05
CA TYR A 126 -2.91 -10.43 30.46
C TYR A 126 -4.27 -10.47 31.13
N ALA A 127 -4.57 -11.57 31.84
CA ALA A 127 -5.71 -11.67 32.72
C ALA A 127 -5.23 -11.64 34.19
N PHE A 128 -5.72 -10.65 34.91
CA PHE A 128 -5.46 -10.47 36.35
C PHE A 128 -6.63 -11.06 37.14
N ILE A 129 -6.34 -11.94 38.11
CA ILE A 129 -7.33 -12.72 38.83
C ILE A 129 -7.09 -12.55 40.32
N GLY A 130 -8.15 -12.20 41.04
CA GLY A 130 -8.10 -12.06 42.52
C GLY A 130 -9.39 -12.54 43.17
N ASP A 131 -9.32 -12.74 44.50
CA ASP A 131 -10.42 -13.16 45.35
C ASP A 131 -11.16 -14.39 44.84
N LEU A 132 -10.47 -15.51 44.73
CA LEU A 132 -11.09 -16.81 44.52
C LEU A 132 -11.79 -17.23 45.82
N GLN A 133 -13.13 -17.16 45.84
CA GLN A 133 -13.90 -17.64 47.00
C GLN A 133 -13.70 -19.16 47.16
N HIS A 134 -13.10 -19.56 48.27
CA HIS A 134 -12.94 -20.95 48.61
C HIS A 134 -14.14 -21.49 49.35
N ASP A 135 -15.01 -22.21 48.69
CA ASP A 135 -16.05 -23.03 49.34
C ASP A 135 -15.46 -24.34 49.98
N GLY A 136 -14.18 -24.34 50.25
CA GLY A 136 -13.46 -25.46 50.87
C GLY A 136 -13.29 -26.71 49.98
N ILE A 137 -13.76 -26.68 48.73
CA ILE A 137 -13.82 -27.83 47.83
C ILE A 137 -12.79 -27.75 46.69
N SER A 138 -12.39 -26.55 46.27
CA SER A 138 -11.43 -26.38 45.18
C SER A 138 -10.18 -25.63 45.62
N ASN A 139 -9.02 -26.26 45.44
CA ASN A 139 -7.74 -25.63 45.71
C ASN A 139 -7.36 -24.75 44.50
N MET A 140 -6.83 -23.52 44.74
CA MET A 140 -6.30 -22.59 43.71
C MET A 140 -5.45 -23.34 42.67
N LYS A 141 -4.59 -24.28 43.10
CA LYS A 141 -3.73 -25.06 42.20
C LYS A 141 -4.48 -25.94 41.22
N GLU A 142 -5.75 -26.28 41.48
CA GLU A 142 -6.58 -27.13 40.59
C GLU A 142 -7.39 -26.29 39.61
N VAL A 143 -7.73 -25.04 39.93
CA VAL A 143 -8.57 -24.15 39.15
C VAL A 143 -7.75 -23.32 38.18
N LEU A 144 -6.57 -22.86 38.56
CA LEU A 144 -5.66 -22.03 37.74
C LEU A 144 -5.37 -22.62 36.34
N PRO A 145 -5.04 -23.92 36.20
CA PRO A 145 -4.80 -24.51 34.86
C PRO A 145 -6.03 -24.43 33.95
N PHE A 146 -7.23 -24.54 34.52
CA PHE A 146 -8.47 -24.45 33.79
C PHE A 146 -8.73 -22.98 33.35
N ILE A 147 -8.54 -22.01 34.27
CA ILE A 147 -8.64 -20.57 33.96
C ILE A 147 -7.63 -20.20 32.88
N HIS A 148 -6.39 -20.64 32.97
CA HIS A 148 -5.38 -20.44 31.97
C HIS A 148 -5.83 -20.97 30.58
N THR A 149 -6.39 -22.19 30.59
CA THR A 149 -6.86 -22.82 29.33
C THR A 149 -8.00 -22.04 28.67
N ILE A 150 -9.04 -21.66 29.43
CA ILE A 150 -10.17 -20.91 28.86
C ILE A 150 -9.79 -19.50 28.43
N THR A 151 -8.92 -18.82 29.22
CA THR A 151 -8.39 -17.50 28.85
C THR A 151 -7.64 -17.58 27.53
N ASN A 152 -6.74 -18.56 27.40
CA ASN A 152 -5.95 -18.78 26.20
C ASN A 152 -6.87 -19.08 25.00
N ILE A 153 -7.81 -20.01 25.12
CA ILE A 153 -8.74 -20.38 24.04
C ILE A 153 -9.53 -19.16 23.56
N ILE A 154 -10.09 -18.37 24.48
CA ILE A 154 -10.93 -17.22 24.14
C ILE A 154 -10.09 -16.10 23.50
N VAL A 155 -8.95 -15.74 24.12
CA VAL A 155 -8.08 -14.67 23.57
C VAL A 155 -7.56 -15.04 22.18
N VAL A 156 -7.06 -16.26 22.00
CA VAL A 156 -6.58 -16.73 20.69
C VAL A 156 -7.71 -16.78 19.66
N ALA A 157 -8.92 -17.20 20.03
CA ALA A 157 -10.07 -17.21 19.13
C ALA A 157 -10.47 -15.80 18.69
N ILE A 158 -10.46 -14.83 19.59
CA ILE A 158 -10.76 -13.43 19.30
C ILE A 158 -9.68 -12.83 18.38
N GLU A 159 -8.40 -13.10 18.66
CA GLU A 159 -7.29 -12.63 17.83
C GLU A 159 -7.34 -13.23 16.41
N ASN A 160 -7.60 -14.53 16.27
CA ASN A 160 -7.77 -15.17 14.98
C ASN A 160 -8.93 -14.55 14.18
N LYS A 161 -10.03 -14.19 14.83
CA LYS A 161 -11.15 -13.49 14.17
C LYS A 161 -10.73 -12.10 13.69
N ARG A 162 -9.98 -11.36 14.50
CA ARG A 162 -9.45 -10.04 14.14
C ARG A 162 -8.55 -10.15 12.91
N LEU A 163 -7.58 -11.04 12.96
CA LEU A 163 -6.64 -11.27 11.84
C LEU A 163 -7.37 -11.71 10.56
N THR A 164 -8.36 -12.60 10.68
CA THR A 164 -9.18 -13.02 9.53
C THR A 164 -9.93 -11.84 8.92
N LYS A 165 -10.55 -11.00 9.76
CA LYS A 165 -11.25 -9.79 9.28
C LYS A 165 -10.31 -8.81 8.57
N ASP A 166 -9.13 -8.57 9.14
CA ASP A 166 -8.13 -7.68 8.56
C ASP A 166 -7.63 -8.22 7.22
N THR A 167 -7.38 -9.54 7.13
CA THR A 167 -6.99 -10.19 5.87
C THR A 167 -8.06 -10.07 4.79
N ILE A 168 -9.35 -10.26 5.14
CA ILE A 168 -10.46 -10.11 4.20
C ILE A 168 -10.55 -8.65 3.71
N LEU A 169 -10.42 -7.68 4.61
CA LEU A 169 -10.46 -6.25 4.27
C LEU A 169 -9.29 -5.87 3.34
N GLN A 170 -8.09 -6.34 3.64
CA GLN A 170 -6.92 -6.15 2.79
C GLN A 170 -7.12 -6.76 1.40
N ALA A 171 -7.65 -7.98 1.32
CA ALA A 171 -7.94 -8.64 0.04
C ALA A 171 -9.01 -7.90 -0.77
N GLN A 172 -10.02 -7.31 -0.11
CA GLN A 172 -11.03 -6.47 -0.78
C GLN A 172 -10.40 -5.18 -1.33
N MET A 173 -9.61 -4.46 -0.51
CA MET A 173 -8.91 -3.25 -0.95
C MET A 173 -7.97 -3.55 -2.14
N GLN A 174 -7.25 -4.66 -2.09
CA GLN A 174 -6.38 -5.10 -3.16
C GLN A 174 -7.15 -5.30 -4.48
N ARG A 175 -8.32 -5.94 -4.41
CA ARG A 175 -9.19 -6.13 -5.59
C ARG A 175 -9.70 -4.83 -6.17
N GLU A 176 -10.11 -3.88 -5.33
CA GLU A 176 -10.56 -2.57 -5.80
C GLU A 176 -9.44 -1.81 -6.51
N MET A 177 -8.21 -1.90 -5.97
CA MET A 177 -7.03 -1.32 -6.60
C MET A 177 -6.71 -1.97 -7.96
N GLU A 178 -6.79 -3.30 -8.08
CA GLU A 178 -6.61 -4.00 -9.36
C GLU A 178 -7.67 -3.59 -10.41
N LEU A 179 -8.92 -3.37 -9.98
CA LEU A 179 -9.97 -2.88 -10.88
C LEU A 179 -9.68 -1.45 -11.33
N ALA A 180 -9.26 -0.56 -10.43
CA ALA A 180 -8.90 0.81 -10.76
C ALA A 180 -7.69 0.86 -11.72
N ALA A 181 -6.67 0.00 -11.52
CA ALA A 181 -5.54 -0.16 -12.43
C ALA A 181 -5.96 -0.56 -13.86
N ARG A 182 -6.87 -1.53 -13.96
CA ARG A 182 -7.42 -1.92 -15.28
C ARG A 182 -8.20 -0.80 -15.93
N MET A 183 -8.98 -0.01 -15.19
CA MET A 183 -9.69 1.14 -15.71
C MET A 183 -8.72 2.24 -16.16
N GLN A 184 -7.65 2.48 -15.40
CA GLN A 184 -6.59 3.41 -15.80
C GLN A 184 -5.92 2.98 -17.10
N THR A 185 -5.62 1.68 -17.26
CA THR A 185 -5.01 1.15 -18.49
C THR A 185 -5.88 1.41 -19.73
N MET A 186 -7.21 1.52 -19.59
CA MET A 186 -8.11 1.85 -20.68
C MET A 186 -8.05 3.32 -21.11
N LEU A 187 -7.42 4.20 -20.34
CA LEU A 187 -7.21 5.61 -20.68
C LEU A 187 -6.04 5.81 -21.64
N PHE A 188 -5.13 4.85 -21.71
CA PHE A 188 -4.05 4.87 -22.68
C PHE A 188 -4.55 4.49 -24.08
N PRO A 189 -3.89 4.95 -25.15
CA PRO A 189 -4.27 4.60 -26.51
C PRO A 189 -4.24 3.08 -26.71
N ALA A 190 -5.39 2.50 -27.07
CA ALA A 190 -5.50 1.06 -27.33
C ALA A 190 -4.68 0.62 -28.54
N HIS A 191 -4.52 1.52 -29.50
CA HIS A 191 -3.75 1.32 -30.74
C HIS A 191 -2.98 2.59 -31.07
N LEU A 192 -1.72 2.42 -31.46
CA LEU A 192 -0.95 3.52 -31.99
C LEU A 192 -1.46 3.88 -33.36
N PRO A 193 -1.44 5.17 -33.78
CA PRO A 193 -1.82 5.57 -35.15
C PRO A 193 -1.05 4.78 -36.18
N ALA A 194 -1.77 4.19 -37.12
CA ALA A 194 -1.18 3.46 -38.27
C ALA A 194 -0.78 4.43 -39.34
N ASP A 195 0.37 5.08 -39.25
CA ASP A 195 0.95 5.94 -40.27
C ASP A 195 2.20 5.27 -40.85
N LYS A 196 2.25 5.17 -42.18
CA LYS A 196 3.40 4.58 -42.88
C LYS A 196 4.64 5.50 -42.89
N ARG A 197 4.52 6.73 -42.41
CA ARG A 197 5.59 7.73 -42.35
C ARG A 197 6.31 7.75 -41.02
N VAL A 198 5.76 7.09 -40.00
CA VAL A 198 6.33 7.05 -38.64
C VAL A 198 6.28 5.66 -38.07
N ASP A 199 7.28 5.33 -37.29
CA ASP A 199 7.30 4.14 -36.41
C ASP A 199 7.20 4.61 -34.97
N LEU A 200 6.17 4.18 -34.27
CA LEU A 200 5.78 4.64 -32.94
C LEU A 200 5.87 3.51 -31.93
N ALA A 201 6.39 3.80 -30.75
CA ALA A 201 6.32 2.89 -29.62
C ALA A 201 6.02 3.65 -28.33
N ALA A 202 5.25 3.01 -27.45
CA ALA A 202 5.05 3.44 -26.07
C ALA A 202 5.14 2.24 -25.13
N THR A 203 5.72 2.44 -23.97
CA THR A 203 5.83 1.44 -22.91
C THR A 203 5.58 2.13 -21.58
N TYR A 204 4.74 1.53 -20.77
CA TYR A 204 4.41 1.98 -19.44
C TYR A 204 4.60 0.82 -18.45
N LEU A 205 5.42 1.02 -17.44
CA LEU A 205 5.69 0.09 -16.36
C LEU A 205 5.36 0.81 -15.05
N PRO A 206 4.20 0.54 -14.44
CA PRO A 206 3.84 1.17 -13.19
C PRO A 206 4.70 0.65 -12.04
N HIS A 207 5.12 1.55 -11.15
CA HIS A 207 5.80 1.20 -9.89
C HIS A 207 4.84 0.55 -8.91
N GLN A 208 3.63 1.09 -8.78
CA GLN A 208 2.54 0.53 -7.99
C GLN A 208 1.43 0.01 -8.89
N GLN A 209 0.31 -0.43 -8.30
CA GLN A 209 -0.82 -0.89 -9.11
C GLN A 209 -1.42 0.21 -9.98
N ILE A 210 -1.35 1.47 -9.52
CA ILE A 210 -1.89 2.65 -10.19
C ILE A 210 -0.82 3.73 -10.14
N GLY A 211 -0.48 4.30 -11.30
CA GLY A 211 0.57 5.30 -11.45
C GLY A 211 0.07 6.71 -11.78
N GLY A 212 1.02 7.66 -11.83
CA GLY A 212 0.80 9.05 -12.20
C GLY A 212 1.06 9.34 -13.68
N ASP A 213 1.87 8.51 -14.32
CA ASP A 213 2.31 8.70 -15.71
C ASP A 213 1.18 8.56 -16.72
N TYR A 214 1.30 9.31 -17.81
CA TYR A 214 0.41 9.24 -18.95
C TYR A 214 1.17 9.48 -20.24
N TYR A 215 0.81 8.75 -21.29
CA TYR A 215 1.25 9.02 -22.67
C TYR A 215 0.08 8.95 -23.64
N ASP A 216 0.21 9.70 -24.73
CA ASP A 216 -0.77 9.66 -25.82
C ASP A 216 -0.15 9.96 -27.19
N TYR A 217 -0.81 9.42 -28.23
CA TYR A 217 -0.61 9.74 -29.64
C TYR A 217 -1.96 10.10 -30.22
N ILE A 218 -2.14 11.36 -30.62
CA ILE A 218 -3.42 11.87 -31.16
C ILE A 218 -3.22 12.34 -32.61
N GLN A 219 -3.88 11.69 -33.55
CA GLN A 219 -3.89 12.14 -34.91
C GLN A 219 -4.74 13.41 -35.02
N LEU A 220 -4.13 14.54 -35.31
CA LEU A 220 -4.84 15.83 -35.45
C LEU A 220 -5.48 16.01 -36.80
N ASN A 221 -4.77 15.63 -37.84
CA ASN A 221 -5.19 15.63 -39.25
C ASN A 221 -4.28 14.69 -40.06
N ASP A 222 -4.42 14.65 -41.38
CA ASP A 222 -3.67 13.73 -42.25
C ASP A 222 -2.14 13.89 -42.16
N ASP A 223 -1.64 15.06 -41.79
CA ASP A 223 -0.21 15.38 -41.79
C ASP A 223 0.35 15.66 -40.40
N GLU A 224 -0.50 15.85 -39.39
CA GLU A 224 -0.07 16.24 -38.04
C GLU A 224 -0.46 15.20 -36.97
N LEU A 225 0.54 14.79 -36.21
CA LEU A 225 0.42 13.87 -35.09
C LEU A 225 0.85 14.59 -33.80
N MET A 226 -0.02 14.66 -32.82
CA MET A 226 0.33 15.09 -31.47
C MET A 226 0.87 13.90 -30.65
N ILE A 227 1.90 14.15 -29.90
CA ILE A 227 2.44 13.24 -28.88
C ILE A 227 2.41 13.94 -27.53
N CYS A 228 2.11 13.20 -26.49
CA CYS A 228 2.11 13.68 -25.11
C CYS A 228 2.75 12.65 -24.20
N LEU A 229 3.67 13.09 -23.34
CA LEU A 229 4.14 12.36 -22.17
C LEU A 229 3.94 13.26 -20.97
N ALA A 230 3.34 12.77 -19.91
CA ALA A 230 3.07 13.54 -18.71
C ALA A 230 3.28 12.67 -17.45
N ASP A 231 3.68 13.31 -16.37
CA ASP A 231 3.80 12.70 -15.06
C ASP A 231 3.14 13.60 -14.00
N VAL A 232 2.36 13.01 -13.12
CA VAL A 232 1.63 13.67 -12.05
C VAL A 232 2.41 13.58 -10.76
N SER A 233 2.73 14.71 -10.14
CA SER A 233 3.44 14.79 -8.87
C SER A 233 2.80 13.91 -7.78
N GLY A 234 3.62 13.04 -7.15
CA GLY A 234 3.20 12.09 -6.13
C GLY A 234 2.51 10.85 -6.71
N LYS A 235 2.14 9.90 -5.88
CA LYS A 235 1.77 8.54 -6.27
C LYS A 235 0.36 8.15 -5.83
N GLY A 236 -0.11 7.01 -6.35
CA GLY A 236 -1.35 6.37 -5.93
C GLY A 236 -2.62 6.98 -6.52
N ILE A 237 -3.75 6.73 -5.89
CA ILE A 237 -5.09 7.03 -6.41
C ILE A 237 -5.28 8.52 -6.77
N SER A 238 -4.76 9.43 -5.94
CA SER A 238 -4.90 10.88 -6.18
C SER A 238 -4.15 11.34 -7.44
N ALA A 239 -2.99 10.76 -7.73
CA ALA A 239 -2.25 11.02 -8.96
C ALA A 239 -3.00 10.45 -10.18
N ALA A 240 -3.51 9.22 -10.09
CA ALA A 240 -4.30 8.59 -11.15
C ALA A 240 -5.59 9.35 -11.50
N ILE A 241 -6.29 9.91 -10.51
CA ILE A 241 -7.48 10.74 -10.74
C ILE A 241 -7.12 12.03 -11.47
N LEU A 242 -6.03 12.70 -11.07
CA LEU A 242 -5.58 13.91 -11.75
C LEU A 242 -5.09 13.62 -13.16
N MET A 243 -4.37 12.51 -13.37
CA MET A 243 -3.98 12.01 -14.69
C MET A 243 -5.21 11.78 -15.59
N SER A 244 -6.24 11.11 -15.08
CA SER A 244 -7.48 10.87 -15.85
C SER A 244 -8.17 12.16 -16.25
N ASN A 245 -8.18 13.16 -15.35
CA ASN A 245 -8.68 14.50 -15.63
C ASN A 245 -7.85 15.20 -16.71
N PHE A 246 -6.53 15.10 -16.62
CA PHE A 246 -5.60 15.65 -17.61
C PHE A 246 -5.83 15.02 -18.99
N GLN A 247 -5.88 13.70 -19.06
CA GLN A 247 -6.17 12.93 -20.28
C GLN A 247 -7.47 13.39 -20.93
N ALA A 248 -8.56 13.48 -20.17
CA ALA A 248 -9.85 13.91 -20.71
C ALA A 248 -9.81 15.34 -21.26
N ASN A 249 -9.13 16.28 -20.56
CA ASN A 249 -8.96 17.66 -21.01
C ASN A 249 -8.08 17.75 -22.25
N LEU A 250 -6.95 17.01 -22.30
CA LEU A 250 -6.08 16.96 -23.46
C LEU A 250 -6.85 16.49 -24.71
N ASN A 251 -7.53 15.34 -24.61
CA ASN A 251 -8.29 14.77 -25.71
C ASN A 251 -9.45 15.68 -26.19
N ALA A 252 -10.15 16.33 -25.24
CA ALA A 252 -11.22 17.26 -25.59
C ALA A 252 -10.72 18.53 -26.35
N LYS A 253 -9.48 18.94 -26.06
CA LYS A 253 -8.90 20.18 -26.61
C LYS A 253 -7.98 19.95 -27.83
N ALA A 254 -7.46 18.73 -27.99
CA ALA A 254 -6.46 18.38 -29.02
C ALA A 254 -6.86 18.72 -30.46
N HIS A 255 -8.16 18.72 -30.77
CA HIS A 255 -8.65 19.05 -32.12
C HIS A 255 -9.16 20.50 -32.26
N HIS A 256 -9.05 21.33 -31.23
CA HIS A 256 -9.68 22.65 -31.18
C HIS A 256 -8.73 23.81 -30.86
N PHE A 257 -7.45 23.54 -30.56
CA PHE A 257 -6.48 24.61 -30.29
C PHE A 257 -5.99 25.30 -31.55
N THR A 258 -5.67 26.58 -31.45
CA THR A 258 -5.07 27.36 -32.54
C THR A 258 -3.54 27.30 -32.47
N THR A 259 -2.97 27.34 -31.25
CA THR A 259 -1.52 27.25 -30.98
C THR A 259 -1.24 26.32 -29.82
N LEU A 260 -0.08 25.65 -29.84
CA LEU A 260 0.35 24.83 -28.69
C LEU A 260 0.39 25.64 -27.39
N LYS A 261 0.75 26.91 -27.46
CA LYS A 261 0.75 27.82 -26.31
C LYS A 261 -0.63 27.95 -25.69
N GLU A 262 -1.67 28.14 -26.51
CA GLU A 262 -3.05 28.23 -26.06
C GLU A 262 -3.49 26.92 -25.37
N LEU A 263 -3.19 25.77 -25.97
CA LEU A 263 -3.49 24.47 -25.41
C LEU A 263 -2.87 24.28 -24.03
N VAL A 264 -1.57 24.61 -23.87
CA VAL A 264 -0.83 24.45 -22.61
C VAL A 264 -1.39 25.38 -21.52
N VAL A 265 -1.76 26.64 -21.85
CA VAL A 265 -2.39 27.57 -20.92
C VAL A 265 -3.75 27.03 -20.45
N ASP A 266 -4.55 26.50 -21.37
CA ASP A 266 -5.85 25.92 -21.06
C ASP A 266 -5.76 24.64 -20.22
N LEU A 267 -4.73 23.80 -20.47
CA LEU A 267 -4.45 22.63 -19.66
C LEU A 267 -4.00 23.03 -18.24
N ASN A 268 -3.14 24.07 -18.13
CA ASN A 268 -2.74 24.61 -16.82
C ASN A 268 -3.95 25.05 -15.99
N ALA A 269 -4.88 25.81 -16.59
CA ALA A 269 -6.10 26.24 -15.92
C ALA A 269 -6.96 25.05 -15.46
N SER A 270 -7.03 23.97 -16.28
CA SER A 270 -7.77 22.75 -15.96
C SER A 270 -7.11 21.98 -14.80
N VAL A 271 -5.77 21.88 -14.78
CA VAL A 271 -5.02 21.25 -13.70
C VAL A 271 -5.19 22.04 -12.40
N ASN A 272 -5.02 23.37 -12.40
CA ASN A 272 -5.21 24.22 -11.23
C ASN A 272 -6.63 24.05 -10.63
N LYS A 273 -7.65 24.00 -11.46
CA LYS A 273 -9.04 23.79 -11.02
C LYS A 273 -9.24 22.44 -10.36
N SER A 274 -8.56 21.39 -10.86
CA SER A 274 -8.72 20.01 -10.36
C SER A 274 -7.84 19.73 -9.14
N ALA A 275 -6.59 20.18 -9.16
CA ALA A 275 -5.58 19.91 -8.14
C ALA A 275 -5.62 20.90 -6.96
N LYS A 276 -6.19 22.09 -7.13
CA LYS A 276 -6.30 23.16 -6.11
C LYS A 276 -4.95 23.51 -5.46
N GLY A 277 -3.85 23.40 -6.21
CA GLY A 277 -2.50 23.67 -5.73
C GLY A 277 -1.84 22.54 -4.91
N GLU A 278 -2.51 21.40 -4.71
CA GLU A 278 -1.94 20.27 -3.97
C GLU A 278 -1.01 19.42 -4.84
N LYS A 279 -1.19 19.41 -6.17
CA LYS A 279 -0.44 18.62 -7.14
C LYS A 279 -0.23 19.41 -8.42
N PHE A 280 0.78 19.02 -9.16
CA PHE A 280 1.11 19.55 -10.48
C PHE A 280 1.38 18.39 -11.45
N ILE A 281 1.47 18.71 -12.74
CA ILE A 281 1.78 17.75 -13.79
C ILE A 281 2.97 18.28 -14.57
N THR A 282 4.02 17.49 -14.71
CA THR A 282 5.04 17.74 -15.73
C THR A 282 4.56 17.13 -17.04
N ALA A 283 4.76 17.81 -18.15
CA ALA A 283 4.28 17.32 -19.45
C ALA A 283 5.15 17.77 -20.61
N PHE A 284 5.39 16.88 -21.54
CA PHE A 284 5.89 17.20 -22.86
C PHE A 284 4.75 17.04 -23.87
N ILE A 285 4.44 18.10 -24.63
CA ILE A 285 3.44 18.09 -25.68
C ILE A 285 4.11 18.54 -26.98
N GLY A 286 4.12 17.66 -27.98
CA GLY A 286 4.71 17.91 -29.28
C GLY A 286 3.73 17.63 -30.42
N VAL A 287 3.81 18.41 -31.52
CA VAL A 287 3.10 18.17 -32.75
C VAL A 287 4.11 17.97 -33.88
N ILE A 288 4.12 16.78 -34.43
CA ILE A 288 4.97 16.38 -35.54
C ILE A 288 4.18 16.55 -36.84
N ASN A 289 4.66 17.38 -37.75
CA ASN A 289 4.16 17.40 -39.09
C ASN A 289 4.97 16.41 -39.94
N THR A 290 4.35 15.30 -40.28
CA THR A 290 4.99 14.17 -40.99
C THR A 290 5.34 14.45 -42.43
N LYS A 291 4.78 15.54 -43.04
CA LYS A 291 5.07 15.98 -44.40
C LYS A 291 6.22 16.99 -44.48
N THR A 292 6.25 17.93 -43.53
CA THR A 292 7.32 18.97 -43.49
C THR A 292 8.48 18.55 -42.56
N HIS A 293 8.34 17.45 -41.82
CA HIS A 293 9.32 16.95 -40.85
C HIS A 293 9.63 17.95 -39.74
N GLN A 294 8.67 18.79 -39.38
CA GLN A 294 8.80 19.79 -38.34
C GLN A 294 8.12 19.29 -37.07
N LEU A 295 8.84 19.34 -35.96
CA LEU A 295 8.33 19.16 -34.58
C LEU A 295 8.16 20.55 -33.95
N ARG A 296 6.94 20.91 -33.56
CA ARG A 296 6.66 22.01 -32.62
C ARG A 296 6.34 21.43 -31.28
N TYR A 297 6.90 21.99 -30.21
CA TYR A 297 6.74 21.39 -28.86
C TYR A 297 6.76 22.41 -27.74
N ILE A 298 6.21 22.03 -26.61
CA ILE A 298 6.31 22.70 -25.30
C ILE A 298 6.65 21.64 -24.25
N ASN A 299 7.78 21.84 -23.57
CA ASN A 299 8.15 21.07 -22.40
C ASN A 299 7.70 21.82 -21.14
N ALA A 300 6.64 21.36 -20.50
CA ALA A 300 6.11 21.92 -19.28
C ALA A 300 6.72 21.21 -18.04
N GLY A 301 8.03 21.39 -17.83
CA GLY A 301 8.72 20.86 -16.65
C GLY A 301 9.03 19.35 -16.67
N GLN A 302 8.84 18.67 -17.79
CA GLN A 302 9.20 17.26 -17.94
C GLN A 302 10.72 17.10 -18.14
N ASN A 303 11.29 15.94 -17.77
CA ASN A 303 12.64 15.57 -18.13
C ASN A 303 12.84 15.78 -19.62
N PRO A 304 13.86 16.55 -20.06
CA PRO A 304 13.96 16.96 -21.45
C PRO A 304 14.01 15.77 -22.42
N PRO A 305 12.98 15.55 -23.26
CA PRO A 305 13.11 14.60 -24.35
C PRO A 305 14.21 15.02 -25.30
N PHE A 306 14.63 14.10 -26.16
CA PHE A 306 15.66 14.41 -27.14
C PHE A 306 15.35 13.86 -28.52
N ILE A 307 15.93 14.50 -29.53
CA ILE A 307 16.03 13.97 -30.89
C ILE A 307 17.42 13.40 -31.07
N PHE A 308 17.49 12.13 -31.43
CA PHE A 308 18.72 11.49 -31.87
C PHE A 308 18.80 11.49 -33.41
N SER A 309 19.83 12.08 -33.94
CA SER A 309 20.07 12.25 -35.38
C SER A 309 21.54 12.10 -35.72
N ASN A 310 21.91 11.15 -36.55
CA ASN A 310 23.29 10.93 -37.03
C ASN A 310 24.34 10.94 -35.91
N GLY A 311 24.10 10.18 -34.82
CA GLY A 311 25.01 10.06 -33.68
C GLY A 311 25.02 11.27 -32.73
N LYS A 312 24.11 12.24 -32.89
CA LYS A 312 24.01 13.44 -32.05
C LYS A 312 22.67 13.51 -31.36
N PHE A 313 22.68 14.04 -30.14
CA PHE A 313 21.51 14.28 -29.32
C PHE A 313 21.21 15.77 -29.26
N GLN A 314 19.93 16.12 -29.46
CA GLN A 314 19.39 17.46 -29.28
C GLN A 314 18.32 17.41 -28.20
N LEU A 315 18.58 17.99 -27.03
CA LEU A 315 17.59 18.11 -25.94
C LEU A 315 16.50 19.12 -26.31
N LEU A 316 15.26 18.81 -25.89
CA LEU A 316 14.08 19.62 -26.15
C LEU A 316 13.63 20.31 -24.86
N GLU A 317 14.28 21.39 -24.52
CA GLU A 317 14.14 22.08 -23.21
C GLU A 317 13.18 23.28 -23.25
N LYS A 318 12.83 23.81 -24.45
CA LYS A 318 11.94 24.98 -24.53
C LYS A 318 10.54 24.63 -24.04
N GLY A 319 9.97 25.51 -23.23
CA GLY A 319 8.65 25.24 -22.71
C GLY A 319 8.19 26.18 -21.62
N SER A 320 7.66 25.62 -20.55
CA SER A 320 7.08 26.30 -19.40
C SER A 320 7.44 25.57 -18.10
N THR A 321 6.98 26.08 -16.98
CA THR A 321 6.94 25.34 -15.71
C THR A 321 5.88 24.24 -15.77
N GLY A 322 5.93 23.28 -14.84
CA GLY A 322 4.89 22.24 -14.72
C GLY A 322 3.49 22.83 -14.58
N LEU A 323 2.53 22.13 -15.16
CA LEU A 323 1.11 22.54 -15.19
C LEU A 323 0.51 22.43 -13.77
N GLY A 324 -0.15 23.47 -13.32
CA GLY A 324 -0.72 23.53 -11.96
C GLY A 324 0.24 24.04 -10.88
N MET A 325 1.51 24.34 -11.23
CA MET A 325 2.44 24.94 -10.27
C MET A 325 2.12 26.43 -10.01
N PHE A 326 1.59 27.12 -11.01
CA PHE A 326 1.20 28.53 -10.94
C PHE A 326 -0.20 28.70 -11.48
N GLU A 327 -0.97 29.64 -10.94
CA GLU A 327 -2.31 29.98 -11.46
C GLU A 327 -2.20 30.41 -12.93
N ASP A 328 -1.32 31.38 -13.20
CA ASP A 328 -0.91 31.76 -14.55
C ASP A 328 0.54 31.34 -14.80
N LEU A 329 0.79 30.68 -15.93
CA LEU A 329 2.13 30.27 -16.31
C LEU A 329 3.04 31.50 -16.50
N PRO A 330 4.19 31.61 -15.83
CA PRO A 330 5.05 32.79 -15.87
C PRO A 330 5.65 33.02 -17.26
N PHE A 331 5.80 31.97 -18.04
CA PHE A 331 6.24 31.98 -19.44
C PHE A 331 5.75 30.73 -20.16
N VAL A 332 5.57 30.82 -21.47
CA VAL A 332 5.31 29.67 -22.35
C VAL A 332 6.08 29.90 -23.66
N ASN A 333 7.14 29.13 -23.87
CA ASN A 333 8.02 29.22 -25.04
C ASN A 333 7.87 27.98 -25.92
N GLU A 334 7.38 28.15 -27.13
CA GLU A 334 7.30 27.06 -28.09
C GLU A 334 8.69 26.78 -28.67
N GLY A 335 9.08 25.51 -28.71
CA GLY A 335 10.26 25.02 -29.40
C GLY A 335 9.90 24.51 -30.77
N VAL A 336 10.84 24.64 -31.71
CA VAL A 336 10.76 24.07 -33.04
C VAL A 336 12.04 23.30 -33.32
N ALA A 337 11.91 22.08 -33.83
CA ALA A 337 13.00 21.24 -34.26
C ALA A 337 12.65 20.57 -35.62
N GLU A 338 13.66 20.21 -36.38
CA GLU A 338 13.52 19.41 -37.60
C GLU A 338 13.74 17.94 -37.23
N MET A 339 12.93 17.03 -37.77
CA MET A 339 13.07 15.58 -37.67
C MET A 339 13.25 14.98 -39.04
N LYS A 340 14.46 14.67 -39.44
CA LYS A 340 14.76 14.04 -40.75
C LYS A 340 14.36 12.55 -40.73
N PRO A 341 14.27 11.94 -41.93
CA PRO A 341 14.11 10.49 -42.00
C PRO A 341 15.18 9.73 -41.18
N ASN A 342 14.76 8.75 -40.44
CA ASN A 342 15.49 7.96 -39.41
C ASN A 342 15.84 8.67 -38.11
N ASP A 343 15.55 9.97 -37.95
CA ASP A 343 15.66 10.62 -36.67
C ASP A 343 14.68 10.02 -35.66
N ILE A 344 15.11 9.88 -34.40
CA ILE A 344 14.35 9.31 -33.31
C ILE A 344 14.06 10.39 -32.28
N LEU A 345 12.79 10.71 -32.07
CA LEU A 345 12.34 11.42 -30.88
C LEU A 345 12.15 10.41 -29.76
N PHE A 346 12.74 10.66 -28.61
CA PHE A 346 12.64 9.80 -27.44
C PHE A 346 12.25 10.63 -26.21
N CYS A 347 11.10 10.28 -25.64
CA CYS A 347 10.56 10.87 -24.41
C CYS A 347 10.55 9.80 -23.32
N TYR A 348 10.81 10.21 -22.10
CA TYR A 348 10.91 9.32 -20.93
C TYR A 348 10.52 10.07 -19.64
N THR A 349 10.04 9.33 -18.64
CA THR A 349 9.80 9.85 -17.29
C THR A 349 11.01 9.62 -16.39
N ASP A 350 11.05 10.31 -15.26
CA ASP A 350 12.16 10.28 -14.31
C ASP A 350 12.43 8.89 -13.73
N GLY A 351 11.41 8.04 -13.62
CA GLY A 351 11.55 6.68 -13.10
C GLY A 351 12.60 5.82 -13.78
N ILE A 352 12.98 6.10 -15.06
CA ILE A 352 14.08 5.37 -15.69
C ILE A 352 15.45 5.97 -15.34
N VAL A 353 15.57 7.30 -15.31
CA VAL A 353 16.89 7.97 -15.13
C VAL A 353 17.25 8.21 -13.67
N GLU A 354 16.30 8.08 -12.76
CA GLU A 354 16.52 8.21 -11.30
C GLU A 354 16.61 6.84 -10.60
N GLN A 355 16.39 5.72 -11.32
CA GLN A 355 16.51 4.40 -10.74
C GLN A 355 17.93 4.12 -10.26
N GLU A 356 18.04 3.73 -8.99
CA GLU A 356 19.28 3.28 -8.40
C GLU A 356 19.45 1.76 -8.48
N ASN A 357 20.70 1.30 -8.55
CA ASN A 357 21.06 -0.11 -8.41
C ASN A 357 21.43 -0.45 -6.95
N GLU A 358 21.81 -1.69 -6.68
CA GLU A 358 22.24 -2.17 -5.35
C GLU A 358 23.47 -1.43 -4.78
N LEU A 359 24.25 -0.76 -5.61
CA LEU A 359 25.45 -0.01 -5.23
C LEU A 359 25.17 1.48 -4.99
N GLY A 360 23.94 1.94 -5.29
CA GLY A 360 23.55 3.35 -5.23
C GLY A 360 23.94 4.16 -6.46
N ASP A 361 24.36 3.49 -7.56
CA ASP A 361 24.56 4.18 -8.84
C ASP A 361 23.22 4.40 -9.53
N THR A 362 23.04 5.53 -10.23
CA THR A 362 21.82 5.91 -10.93
C THR A 362 21.89 5.50 -12.41
N PHE A 363 20.78 5.02 -12.98
CA PHE A 363 20.63 4.77 -14.41
C PHE A 363 20.48 6.11 -15.17
N SER A 364 21.55 6.85 -15.29
CA SER A 364 21.54 8.25 -15.73
C SER A 364 21.08 8.44 -17.18
N LEU A 365 20.80 9.71 -17.54
CA LEU A 365 20.47 10.10 -18.92
C LEU A 365 21.59 9.71 -19.90
N GLU A 366 22.84 9.77 -19.48
CA GLU A 366 24.00 9.40 -20.31
C GLU A 366 23.96 7.91 -20.67
N ILE A 367 23.62 7.04 -19.72
CA ILE A 367 23.46 5.60 -19.98
C ILE A 367 22.32 5.36 -20.99
N LEU A 368 21.18 6.05 -20.79
CA LEU A 368 20.04 5.95 -21.70
C LEU A 368 20.42 6.40 -23.13
N MET A 369 21.12 7.54 -23.26
CA MET A 369 21.60 8.05 -24.54
C MET A 369 22.61 7.08 -25.21
N GLU A 370 23.55 6.56 -24.44
CA GLU A 370 24.51 5.58 -24.97
C GLU A 370 23.83 4.32 -25.49
N MET A 371 22.82 3.85 -24.79
CA MET A 371 22.03 2.70 -25.22
C MET A 371 21.28 2.96 -26.53
N ILE A 372 20.67 4.13 -26.68
CA ILE A 372 19.97 4.48 -27.91
C ILE A 372 20.95 4.58 -29.07
N HIS A 373 22.10 5.18 -28.86
CA HIS A 373 23.15 5.24 -29.88
C HIS A 373 23.65 3.86 -30.29
N LYS A 374 23.89 2.94 -29.35
CA LYS A 374 24.29 1.56 -29.64
C LYS A 374 23.23 0.75 -30.41
N ASN A 375 21.98 1.16 -30.30
CA ASN A 375 20.84 0.44 -30.85
C ASN A 375 20.07 1.24 -31.94
N GLU A 376 20.71 2.21 -32.58
CA GLU A 376 20.08 3.04 -33.63
C GLU A 376 19.57 2.24 -34.83
N ASP A 377 20.21 1.12 -35.14
CA ASP A 377 19.88 0.23 -36.26
C ASP A 377 18.75 -0.77 -36.00
N VAL A 378 18.04 -0.66 -34.87
CA VAL A 378 16.92 -1.56 -34.56
C VAL A 378 15.81 -1.44 -35.62
N PHE A 379 15.12 -2.56 -35.87
CA PHE A 379 14.10 -2.60 -36.88
C PHE A 379 12.87 -1.73 -36.54
N THR A 380 12.43 -1.78 -35.27
CA THR A 380 11.29 -0.97 -34.80
C THR A 380 11.58 -0.21 -33.51
N MET A 381 10.83 0.86 -33.24
CA MET A 381 10.89 1.56 -31.96
C MET A 381 10.49 0.66 -30.79
N LYS A 382 9.63 -0.32 -31.01
CA LYS A 382 9.29 -1.33 -30.01
C LYS A 382 10.50 -2.19 -29.65
N ASP A 383 11.33 -2.58 -30.61
CA ASP A 383 12.57 -3.32 -30.34
C ASP A 383 13.58 -2.45 -29.56
N LEU A 384 13.62 -1.14 -29.85
CA LEU A 384 14.43 -0.20 -29.06
C LEU A 384 13.99 -0.16 -27.60
N HIS A 385 12.70 0.00 -27.34
CA HIS A 385 12.16 -0.02 -25.98
C HIS A 385 12.48 -1.33 -25.27
N PHE A 386 12.34 -2.47 -25.94
CA PHE A 386 12.68 -3.77 -25.37
C PHE A 386 14.15 -3.82 -24.90
N ARG A 387 15.11 -3.38 -25.75
CA ARG A 387 16.52 -3.36 -25.39
C ARG A 387 16.85 -2.38 -24.25
N VAL A 388 16.22 -1.20 -24.26
CA VAL A 388 16.37 -0.23 -23.18
C VAL A 388 15.90 -0.84 -21.86
N LEU A 389 14.72 -1.46 -21.84
CA LEU A 389 14.16 -2.06 -20.64
C LEU A 389 14.92 -3.32 -20.18
N ASP A 390 15.47 -4.09 -21.10
CA ASP A 390 16.31 -5.26 -20.77
C ASP A 390 17.56 -4.82 -20.00
N THR A 391 18.28 -3.82 -20.51
CA THR A 391 19.44 -3.25 -19.81
C THR A 391 19.07 -2.54 -18.52
N PHE A 392 17.94 -1.83 -18.49
CA PHE A 392 17.43 -1.21 -17.27
C PHE A 392 17.15 -2.25 -16.18
N ASN A 393 16.55 -3.38 -16.54
CA ASN A 393 16.31 -4.49 -15.62
C ASN A 393 17.61 -5.18 -15.16
N GLU A 394 18.59 -5.33 -16.06
CA GLU A 394 19.92 -5.83 -15.70
C GLU A 394 20.66 -4.89 -14.75
N PHE A 395 20.48 -3.58 -14.93
CA PHE A 395 21.10 -2.56 -14.08
C PHE A 395 20.48 -2.54 -12.67
N ARG A 396 19.15 -2.51 -12.56
CA ARG A 396 18.48 -2.47 -11.26
C ARG A 396 18.48 -3.79 -10.50
N LYS A 397 18.55 -4.94 -11.19
CA LYS A 397 18.47 -6.30 -10.62
C LYS A 397 17.24 -6.45 -9.70
N ASP A 398 17.49 -6.80 -8.41
CA ASP A 398 16.47 -7.02 -7.39
C ASP A 398 16.05 -5.72 -6.67
N THR A 399 16.62 -4.56 -7.02
CA THR A 399 16.22 -3.27 -6.44
C THR A 399 14.78 -2.94 -6.87
N GLU A 400 13.94 -2.54 -5.92
CA GLU A 400 12.57 -2.11 -6.21
C GLU A 400 12.57 -0.90 -7.13
N ALA A 401 11.58 -0.80 -8.01
CA ALA A 401 11.39 0.39 -8.84
C ALA A 401 11.11 1.60 -7.93
N ILE A 402 11.71 2.74 -8.25
CA ILE A 402 11.54 3.97 -7.46
C ILE A 402 10.25 4.67 -7.89
N ASP A 403 9.96 4.72 -9.19
CA ASP A 403 8.78 5.35 -9.77
C ASP A 403 8.26 4.63 -11.01
N ASP A 404 7.14 5.13 -11.55
CA ASP A 404 6.61 4.70 -12.84
C ASP A 404 7.64 4.93 -13.94
N VAL A 405 7.77 4.00 -14.88
CA VAL A 405 8.66 4.12 -16.03
C VAL A 405 7.82 4.20 -17.29
N THR A 406 7.86 5.35 -17.96
CA THR A 406 7.18 5.54 -19.25
C THR A 406 8.17 5.94 -20.31
N LEU A 407 8.13 5.23 -21.43
CA LEU A 407 8.90 5.50 -22.63
C LEU A 407 7.94 5.78 -23.78
N LEU A 408 8.22 6.81 -24.54
CA LEU A 408 7.45 7.21 -25.73
C LEU A 408 8.42 7.59 -26.85
N SER A 409 8.36 6.94 -27.99
CA SER A 409 9.28 7.22 -29.09
C SER A 409 8.59 7.27 -30.45
N CYS A 410 9.16 8.09 -31.32
CA CYS A 410 8.74 8.27 -32.68
C CYS A 410 9.95 8.35 -33.62
N ARG A 411 10.01 7.52 -34.63
CA ARG A 411 10.99 7.57 -35.70
C ARG A 411 10.31 7.97 -37.02
N ILE A 412 10.86 8.96 -37.74
CA ILE A 412 10.41 9.32 -39.06
C ILE A 412 10.93 8.26 -40.04
N LEU A 413 10.02 7.69 -40.83
CA LEU A 413 10.36 6.72 -41.88
C LEU A 413 10.71 7.43 -43.16
N PRO A 414 11.67 6.92 -43.97
CA PRO A 414 11.95 7.43 -45.30
C PRO A 414 10.70 7.35 -46.18
N SER A 415 10.44 8.40 -46.98
CA SER A 415 9.38 8.37 -47.98
C SER A 415 9.69 7.24 -48.97
N LEU A 416 8.71 6.35 -49.20
CA LEU A 416 8.79 5.28 -50.19
C LEU A 416 8.87 5.84 -51.62
#